data_2df00f272e8de40c2a7f1353d85a2660
#
_entry.id   2df00f272e8de40c2a7f1353d85a2660
#
_cell.length_a   1.000
_cell.length_b   1.000
_cell.length_c   1.000
_cell.angle_alpha   90.00
_cell.angle_beta   90.00
_cell.angle_gamma   90.00
#
_symmetry.space_group_name_H-M   'P 1'
#
loop_
_entity.id
_entity.type
_entity.pdbx_description
1 polymer ?
#
loop_
_entity_poly.entity_id
_entity_poly.type
_entity_poly.pdbx_seq_one_letter_code
_entity_poly.pdbx_strand_id
1 'polypeptide(L)'
;MSRSIRFATVVTALGLTLAACGGGSSSTENTDGATVDSTPIDQVDLTFQPISAGKLTVCSDAPYEPFEYQDENGNWIGFDMDLMTAVAKRYGLTLEVTKQPFDGIWLAPAAGTCDIVASSITITEERAQNAAFSDPYFDADQSLLVRKEDAATYVDLESLAGKTIAVQTGTTGEAYAKENAGDAKVQSFDDAAAMFAALEGKQVDAVLQDLPINAFRAVKQGTTQVTATFPTQEKYGFAMAKDNVDLLDAVNESLNTFRAGGVYDEIYKRYFGSPGESE
;
A
#
# COMPACT_ATOMS: atom_id res chain seq x y z
N MET A 1 -0.23 28.12 -65.90
CA MET A 1 1.20 28.21 -66.22
C MET A 1 1.91 27.26 -65.25
N SER A 2 1.98 26.02 -65.57
CA SER A 2 2.88 25.17 -66.34
C SER A 2 4.36 25.40 -65.97
N ARG A 3 4.94 24.38 -65.28
CA ARG A 3 6.07 23.62 -65.81
C ARG A 3 6.51 22.50 -64.85
N SER A 4 6.26 21.30 -65.33
CA SER A 4 6.86 20.06 -64.89
C SER A 4 8.34 20.00 -65.31
N ILE A 5 9.21 19.38 -64.51
CA ILE A 5 10.43 18.76 -65.01
C ILE A 5 10.59 17.41 -64.29
N ARG A 6 10.50 16.36 -65.07
CA ARG A 6 10.94 14.99 -64.76
C ARG A 6 12.40 14.83 -65.18
N PHE A 7 13.21 14.16 -64.41
CA PHE A 7 14.31 13.33 -64.98
C PHE A 7 14.47 12.04 -64.19
N ALA A 8 14.72 11.08 -64.98
CA ALA A 8 14.68 9.69 -64.84
C ALA A 8 16.05 9.07 -64.56
N THR A 9 16.01 7.91 -63.92
CA THR A 9 16.82 6.69 -64.07
C THR A 9 18.35 6.75 -63.98
N VAL A 10 18.93 5.86 -63.13
CA VAL A 10 19.76 4.72 -63.59
C VAL A 10 19.88 3.67 -62.46
N VAL A 11 19.63 2.46 -62.85
CA VAL A 11 19.83 1.16 -62.19
C VAL A 11 21.28 0.77 -62.34
N THR A 12 21.92 0.22 -61.32
CA THR A 12 22.99 -0.77 -61.48
C THR A 12 23.00 -1.74 -60.31
N ALA A 13 22.78 -3.00 -60.61
CA ALA A 13 22.90 -4.17 -59.75
C ALA A 13 24.31 -4.76 -59.87
N LEU A 14 24.81 -5.37 -58.81
CA LEU A 14 25.71 -6.55 -58.70
C LEU A 14 26.36 -6.48 -57.33
N GLY A 15 26.45 -7.44 -56.54
CA GLY A 15 26.55 -8.86 -56.59
C GLY A 15 26.85 -9.41 -55.20
N LEU A 16 26.54 -10.62 -55.00
CA LEU A 16 26.69 -11.52 -53.84
C LEU A 16 28.03 -11.42 -53.08
N THR A 17 27.96 -11.68 -51.72
CA THR A 17 28.56 -12.91 -51.13
C THR A 17 28.11 -13.12 -49.68
N LEU A 18 27.94 -14.40 -49.34
CA LEU A 18 27.64 -15.02 -48.08
C LEU A 18 28.72 -14.76 -46.98
N ALA A 19 28.30 -14.75 -45.73
CA ALA A 19 28.66 -15.72 -44.69
C ALA A 19 28.39 -15.18 -43.28
N ALA A 20 27.55 -15.87 -42.57
CA ALA A 20 27.77 -16.63 -41.33
C ALA A 20 27.68 -15.87 -40.00
N CYS A 21 26.67 -16.29 -39.26
CA CYS A 21 26.61 -16.56 -37.81
C CYS A 21 27.17 -15.55 -36.82
N GLY A 22 26.27 -15.05 -36.01
CA GLY A 22 26.54 -14.38 -34.73
C GLY A 22 25.25 -13.83 -34.13
N GLY A 23 24.49 -14.72 -33.50
CA GLY A 23 23.30 -14.30 -32.74
C GLY A 23 23.72 -13.39 -31.56
N GLY A 24 23.26 -12.18 -31.59
CA GLY A 24 23.26 -11.25 -30.50
C GLY A 24 21.89 -10.63 -30.47
N SER A 25 20.96 -11.26 -29.76
CA SER A 25 19.71 -10.62 -29.37
C SER A 25 20.06 -9.49 -28.39
N SER A 26 20.10 -8.28 -28.87
CA SER A 26 19.99 -7.11 -28.02
C SER A 26 18.54 -7.01 -27.55
N SER A 27 18.26 -7.61 -26.39
CA SER A 27 17.08 -7.28 -25.63
C SER A 27 17.25 -5.84 -25.16
N THR A 28 16.49 -4.95 -25.73
CA THR A 28 16.17 -3.65 -25.13
C THR A 28 15.52 -3.95 -23.77
N GLU A 29 16.28 -3.76 -22.69
CA GLU A 29 15.72 -3.65 -21.36
C GLU A 29 14.81 -2.43 -21.34
N ASN A 30 13.51 -2.66 -21.43
CA ASN A 30 12.52 -1.73 -20.95
C ASN A 30 12.65 -1.72 -19.42
N THR A 31 13.19 -0.63 -18.87
CA THR A 31 13.08 -0.29 -17.47
C THR A 31 11.63 0.18 -17.20
N ASP A 32 10.72 -0.78 -17.18
CA ASP A 32 9.38 -0.58 -16.63
C ASP A 32 9.42 -0.76 -15.11
N GLY A 33 8.68 0.13 -14.42
CA GLY A 33 8.65 0.27 -12.97
C GLY A 33 8.57 -1.06 -12.21
N ALA A 34 9.21 -1.06 -11.04
CA ALA A 34 9.43 -2.21 -10.17
C ALA A 34 8.16 -3.01 -9.89
N THR A 35 7.89 -3.99 -10.72
CA THR A 35 6.85 -5.00 -10.50
C THR A 35 7.44 -6.15 -9.67
N VAL A 36 6.60 -6.85 -8.94
CA VAL A 36 6.90 -8.10 -8.21
C VAL A 36 7.30 -9.17 -9.26
N ASP A 37 8.52 -9.15 -9.77
CA ASP A 37 8.88 -9.91 -10.97
C ASP A 37 10.08 -10.87 -10.79
N SER A 38 10.62 -11.01 -9.57
CA SER A 38 11.76 -11.90 -9.33
C SER A 38 11.36 -13.27 -8.79
N THR A 39 10.35 -13.36 -7.94
CA THR A 39 9.86 -14.65 -7.44
C THR A 39 8.65 -15.12 -8.24
N PRO A 40 8.71 -16.29 -8.92
CA PRO A 40 7.57 -16.82 -9.65
C PRO A 40 6.37 -17.05 -8.73
N ILE A 41 5.21 -16.56 -9.13
CA ILE A 41 3.93 -16.84 -8.46
C ILE A 41 3.24 -17.92 -9.28
N ASP A 42 3.08 -19.12 -8.69
CA ASP A 42 2.36 -20.20 -9.31
C ASP A 42 0.87 -19.86 -9.40
N GLN A 43 0.33 -19.96 -10.63
CA GLN A 43 -1.11 -19.81 -10.84
C GLN A 43 -1.85 -21.07 -10.41
N VAL A 44 -3.01 -20.86 -9.81
CA VAL A 44 -3.93 -21.90 -9.38
C VAL A 44 -5.33 -21.64 -9.95
N ASP A 45 -6.20 -22.64 -9.88
CA ASP A 45 -7.59 -22.48 -10.27
C ASP A 45 -8.31 -21.49 -9.37
N LEU A 46 -9.21 -20.70 -9.95
CA LEU A 46 -10.03 -19.73 -9.22
C LEU A 46 -11.05 -20.46 -8.36
N THR A 47 -10.97 -20.29 -7.04
CA THR A 47 -11.80 -20.98 -6.06
C THR A 47 -12.95 -20.14 -5.52
N PHE A 48 -12.99 -18.84 -5.83
CA PHE A 48 -14.01 -17.89 -5.39
C PHE A 48 -14.62 -17.15 -6.58
N GLN A 49 -15.74 -16.48 -6.36
CA GLN A 49 -16.43 -15.69 -7.39
C GLN A 49 -16.17 -14.20 -7.17
N PRO A 50 -15.32 -13.54 -7.98
CA PRO A 50 -15.12 -12.09 -7.88
C PRO A 50 -16.39 -11.35 -8.36
N ILE A 51 -16.65 -10.17 -7.79
CA ILE A 51 -17.78 -9.32 -8.19
C ILE A 51 -17.65 -8.80 -9.62
N SER A 52 -16.41 -8.70 -10.13
CA SER A 52 -16.11 -8.30 -11.51
C SER A 52 -15.30 -9.39 -12.22
N ALA A 53 -15.84 -9.93 -13.32
CA ALA A 53 -15.21 -11.04 -14.04
C ALA A 53 -13.77 -10.69 -14.46
N GLY A 54 -12.81 -11.56 -14.12
CA GLY A 54 -11.39 -11.42 -14.44
C GLY A 54 -10.63 -10.39 -13.60
N LYS A 55 -11.25 -9.83 -12.55
CA LYS A 55 -10.64 -8.82 -11.70
C LYS A 55 -10.77 -9.20 -10.23
N LEU A 56 -9.74 -8.88 -9.45
CA LEU A 56 -9.83 -8.75 -8.01
C LEU A 56 -10.02 -7.27 -7.69
N THR A 57 -11.20 -6.92 -7.18
CA THR A 57 -11.53 -5.53 -6.86
C THR A 57 -11.19 -5.21 -5.41
N VAL A 58 -10.44 -4.15 -5.20
CA VAL A 58 -9.93 -3.74 -3.88
C VAL A 58 -10.41 -2.34 -3.53
N CYS A 59 -10.99 -2.18 -2.34
CA CYS A 59 -11.22 -0.87 -1.73
C CYS A 59 -10.02 -0.49 -0.86
N SER A 60 -9.63 0.79 -0.91
CA SER A 60 -8.47 1.30 -0.17
C SER A 60 -8.61 2.79 0.12
N ASP A 61 -8.19 3.24 1.30
CA ASP A 61 -8.07 4.65 1.69
C ASP A 61 -6.63 5.13 1.43
N ALA A 62 -6.39 5.52 0.20
CA ALA A 62 -5.07 5.97 -0.24
C ALA A 62 -5.05 7.49 -0.51
N PRO A 63 -3.91 8.15 -0.28
CA PRO A 63 -2.57 7.59 -0.06
C PRO A 63 -2.24 7.32 1.41
N TYR A 64 -1.66 6.15 1.70
CA TYR A 64 -1.19 5.74 3.02
C TYR A 64 0.17 5.00 2.90
N GLU A 65 1.21 5.77 2.60
CA GLU A 65 2.56 5.22 2.37
C GLU A 65 3.17 4.64 3.65
N PRO A 66 3.85 3.49 3.58
CA PRO A 66 4.29 2.74 2.38
C PRO A 66 3.36 1.59 1.97
N PHE A 67 2.10 1.52 2.44
CA PHE A 67 1.22 0.37 2.24
C PHE A 67 0.35 0.49 0.97
N GLU A 68 -0.32 1.63 0.75
CA GLU A 68 -1.22 1.85 -0.38
C GLU A 68 -1.15 3.28 -0.92
N TYR A 69 -0.62 3.42 -2.11
CA TYR A 69 -0.48 4.72 -2.78
C TYR A 69 -0.28 4.56 -4.28
N GLN A 70 -0.25 5.67 -5.00
CA GLN A 70 0.05 5.68 -6.42
C GLN A 70 1.42 6.32 -6.67
N ASP A 71 2.17 5.73 -7.61
CA ASP A 71 3.40 6.33 -8.12
C ASP A 71 3.12 7.55 -9.02
N GLU A 72 4.16 8.17 -9.54
CA GLU A 72 4.07 9.35 -10.42
C GLU A 72 3.34 9.05 -11.74
N ASN A 73 3.26 7.77 -12.14
CA ASN A 73 2.56 7.32 -13.34
C ASN A 73 1.11 6.91 -13.06
N GLY A 74 0.67 6.95 -11.80
CA GLY A 74 -0.65 6.55 -11.37
C GLY A 74 -0.80 5.04 -11.14
N ASN A 75 0.28 4.27 -11.12
CA ASN A 75 0.24 2.86 -10.79
C ASN A 75 0.05 2.68 -9.28
N TRP A 76 -0.77 1.71 -8.90
CA TRP A 76 -0.95 1.32 -7.53
C TRP A 76 0.27 0.54 -7.04
N ILE A 77 0.91 1.03 -5.99
CA ILE A 77 2.08 0.46 -5.35
C ILE A 77 1.95 0.55 -3.82
N GLY A 78 2.80 -0.15 -3.12
CA GLY A 78 2.78 -0.23 -1.66
C GLY A 78 2.67 -1.67 -1.20
N PHE A 79 2.95 -1.90 0.06
CA PHE A 79 3.02 -3.25 0.62
C PHE A 79 1.70 -4.01 0.45
N ASP A 80 0.56 -3.38 0.78
CA ASP A 80 -0.77 -3.94 0.62
C ASP A 80 -1.11 -4.17 -0.87
N MET A 81 -0.78 -3.18 -1.71
CA MET A 81 -1.06 -3.26 -3.15
C MET A 81 -0.23 -4.35 -3.84
N ASP A 82 1.02 -4.52 -3.44
CA ASP A 82 1.88 -5.57 -3.99
C ASP A 82 1.42 -6.96 -3.55
N LEU A 83 0.98 -7.13 -2.28
CA LEU A 83 0.38 -8.37 -1.81
C LEU A 83 -0.91 -8.68 -2.58
N MET A 84 -1.80 -7.70 -2.78
CA MET A 84 -3.03 -7.91 -3.54
C MET A 84 -2.77 -8.16 -5.02
N THR A 85 -1.74 -7.55 -5.60
CA THR A 85 -1.28 -7.85 -6.96
C THR A 85 -0.79 -9.30 -7.06
N ALA A 86 -0.06 -9.78 -6.06
CA ALA A 86 0.40 -11.17 -6.00
C ALA A 86 -0.78 -12.15 -5.87
N VAL A 87 -1.78 -11.83 -5.02
CA VAL A 87 -3.02 -12.61 -4.91
C VAL A 87 -3.76 -12.65 -6.24
N ALA A 88 -3.98 -11.50 -6.89
CA ALA A 88 -4.64 -11.45 -8.18
C ALA A 88 -3.92 -12.29 -9.24
N LYS A 89 -2.58 -12.17 -9.35
CA LYS A 89 -1.77 -12.99 -10.27
C LYS A 89 -1.91 -14.49 -10.00
N ARG A 90 -1.93 -14.91 -8.74
CA ARG A 90 -2.07 -16.32 -8.35
C ARG A 90 -3.37 -16.94 -8.90
N TYR A 91 -4.46 -16.18 -8.94
CA TYR A 91 -5.76 -16.63 -9.44
C TYR A 91 -6.07 -16.20 -10.88
N GLY A 92 -5.07 -15.73 -11.64
CA GLY A 92 -5.24 -15.30 -13.02
C GLY A 92 -6.12 -14.07 -13.20
N LEU A 93 -6.22 -13.22 -12.17
CA LEU A 93 -6.99 -11.99 -12.14
C LEU A 93 -6.09 -10.75 -12.31
N THR A 94 -6.71 -9.63 -12.71
CA THR A 94 -6.07 -8.31 -12.67
C THR A 94 -6.55 -7.55 -11.44
N LEU A 95 -5.65 -6.78 -10.80
CA LEU A 95 -6.01 -5.92 -9.67
C LEU A 95 -6.76 -4.67 -10.18
N GLU A 96 -7.88 -4.34 -9.54
CA GLU A 96 -8.59 -3.08 -9.73
C GLU A 96 -8.83 -2.43 -8.38
N VAL A 97 -8.33 -1.21 -8.17
CA VAL A 97 -8.41 -0.51 -6.88
C VAL A 97 -9.36 0.67 -6.96
N THR A 98 -10.26 0.76 -5.98
CA THR A 98 -11.20 1.87 -5.81
C THR A 98 -10.93 2.59 -4.50
N LYS A 99 -10.71 3.91 -4.56
CA LYS A 99 -10.53 4.73 -3.35
C LYS A 99 -11.85 4.88 -2.60
N GLN A 100 -11.76 4.67 -1.28
CA GLN A 100 -12.87 4.84 -0.34
C GLN A 100 -12.34 5.55 0.93
N PRO A 101 -13.14 6.35 1.63
CA PRO A 101 -12.79 6.85 2.96
C PRO A 101 -12.57 5.70 3.95
N PHE A 102 -11.65 5.88 4.92
CA PHE A 102 -11.30 4.83 5.87
C PHE A 102 -12.46 4.45 6.81
N ASP A 103 -13.21 5.47 7.27
CA ASP A 103 -14.29 5.22 8.24
C ASP A 103 -15.37 4.27 7.70
N GLY A 104 -15.46 3.09 8.31
CA GLY A 104 -16.40 2.05 7.89
C GLY A 104 -16.00 1.28 6.63
N ILE A 105 -14.80 1.45 6.07
CA ILE A 105 -14.36 0.82 4.81
C ILE A 105 -14.49 -0.71 4.82
N TRP A 106 -14.31 -1.36 5.98
CA TRP A 106 -14.43 -2.82 6.13
C TRP A 106 -15.83 -3.35 5.84
N LEU A 107 -16.84 -2.46 5.73
CA LEU A 107 -18.20 -2.82 5.34
C LEU A 107 -18.42 -2.84 3.82
N ALA A 108 -17.49 -2.27 3.05
CA ALA A 108 -17.61 -2.14 1.59
C ALA A 108 -17.76 -3.48 0.84
N PRO A 109 -17.09 -4.58 1.22
CA PRO A 109 -17.29 -5.88 0.58
C PRO A 109 -18.70 -6.43 0.80
N ALA A 110 -19.27 -6.32 1.99
CA ALA A 110 -20.63 -6.75 2.27
C ALA A 110 -21.67 -5.93 1.50
N ALA A 111 -21.35 -4.69 1.14
CA ALA A 111 -22.17 -3.83 0.29
C ALA A 111 -21.96 -4.11 -1.23
N GLY A 112 -21.06 -5.03 -1.60
CA GLY A 112 -20.75 -5.36 -3.00
C GLY A 112 -19.96 -4.27 -3.74
N THR A 113 -19.28 -3.40 -3.03
CA THR A 113 -18.48 -2.31 -3.62
C THR A 113 -17.14 -2.83 -4.15
N CYS A 114 -16.53 -3.78 -3.47
CA CYS A 114 -15.28 -4.45 -3.82
C CYS A 114 -15.27 -5.87 -3.25
N ASP A 115 -14.37 -6.72 -3.70
CA ASP A 115 -14.19 -8.07 -3.18
C ASP A 115 -13.53 -8.05 -1.81
N ILE A 116 -12.52 -7.19 -1.65
CA ILE A 116 -11.63 -7.14 -0.49
C ILE A 116 -11.23 -5.69 -0.18
N VAL A 117 -10.96 -5.42 1.08
CA VAL A 117 -10.34 -4.17 1.51
C VAL A 117 -8.88 -4.43 1.88
N ALA A 118 -7.97 -3.69 1.23
CA ALA A 118 -6.56 -3.62 1.56
C ALA A 118 -6.21 -2.15 1.86
N SER A 119 -6.14 -1.82 3.13
CA SER A 119 -5.99 -0.45 3.63
C SER A 119 -5.44 -0.42 5.05
N SER A 120 -4.41 -1.25 5.32
CA SER A 120 -3.73 -1.30 6.62
C SER A 120 -4.71 -1.40 7.81
N ILE A 121 -5.76 -2.25 7.66
CA ILE A 121 -6.85 -2.29 8.63
C ILE A 121 -6.46 -3.14 9.84
N THR A 122 -6.42 -2.53 11.01
CA THR A 122 -6.29 -3.26 12.28
C THR A 122 -7.48 -4.19 12.48
N ILE A 123 -7.18 -5.47 12.74
CA ILE A 123 -8.17 -6.46 13.15
C ILE A 123 -8.63 -6.12 14.56
N THR A 124 -9.92 -5.80 14.73
CA THR A 124 -10.54 -5.59 16.04
C THR A 124 -11.79 -6.46 16.20
N GLU A 125 -12.15 -6.78 17.44
CA GLU A 125 -13.38 -7.52 17.72
C GLU A 125 -14.62 -6.79 17.18
N GLU A 126 -14.65 -5.47 17.27
CA GLU A 126 -15.75 -4.63 16.76
C GLU A 126 -15.89 -4.78 15.24
N ARG A 127 -14.79 -4.62 14.49
CA ARG A 127 -14.80 -4.74 13.03
C ARG A 127 -15.12 -6.16 12.59
N ALA A 128 -14.62 -7.18 13.30
CA ALA A 128 -14.87 -8.60 13.04
C ALA A 128 -16.35 -9.01 13.29
N GLN A 129 -17.14 -8.19 13.98
CA GLN A 129 -18.60 -8.43 14.05
C GLN A 129 -19.27 -8.27 12.68
N ASN A 130 -18.71 -7.46 11.78
CA ASN A 130 -19.36 -7.10 10.51
C ASN A 130 -18.56 -7.47 9.26
N ALA A 131 -17.28 -7.84 9.39
CA ALA A 131 -16.41 -8.28 8.31
C ALA A 131 -15.65 -9.56 8.69
N ALA A 132 -15.25 -10.36 7.70
CA ALA A 132 -14.23 -11.38 7.87
C ALA A 132 -12.85 -10.75 7.64
N PHE A 133 -11.85 -11.19 8.41
CA PHE A 133 -10.47 -10.75 8.24
C PHE A 133 -9.59 -11.94 7.89
N SER A 134 -8.62 -11.69 7.01
CA SER A 134 -7.54 -12.64 6.74
C SER A 134 -6.74 -12.93 8.01
N ASP A 135 -5.88 -13.95 7.94
CA ASP A 135 -4.79 -14.09 8.89
C ASP A 135 -3.97 -12.78 8.95
N PRO A 136 -3.45 -12.40 10.12
CA PRO A 136 -2.65 -11.20 10.25
C PRO A 136 -1.46 -11.21 9.29
N TYR A 137 -1.26 -10.08 8.56
CA TYR A 137 -0.13 -9.98 7.64
C TYR A 137 0.96 -8.99 8.07
N PHE A 138 0.65 -8.07 9.00
CA PHE A 138 1.60 -7.06 9.49
C PHE A 138 1.31 -6.72 10.95
N ASP A 139 2.37 -6.42 11.74
CA ASP A 139 2.24 -5.94 13.12
C ASP A 139 2.38 -4.41 13.15
N ALA A 140 1.48 -3.71 13.84
CA ALA A 140 1.45 -2.27 13.90
C ALA A 140 1.07 -1.77 15.30
N ASP A 141 2.03 -1.22 16.02
CA ASP A 141 1.78 -0.49 17.25
C ASP A 141 1.38 0.96 16.95
N GLN A 142 0.75 1.64 17.90
CA GLN A 142 0.49 3.08 17.80
C GLN A 142 1.75 3.89 18.13
N SER A 143 1.84 5.12 17.59
CA SER A 143 2.98 5.99 17.83
C SER A 143 2.62 7.48 17.79
N LEU A 144 3.49 8.29 18.38
CA LEU A 144 3.39 9.73 18.36
C LEU A 144 4.44 10.32 17.42
N LEU A 145 3.98 11.06 16.42
CA LEU A 145 4.81 11.80 15.46
C LEU A 145 4.69 13.29 15.75
N VAL A 146 5.82 13.98 15.83
CA VAL A 146 5.89 15.42 16.00
C VAL A 146 6.83 16.05 14.98
N ARG A 147 6.80 17.35 14.82
CA ARG A 147 7.84 18.05 14.06
C ARG A 147 9.19 17.86 14.73
N LYS A 148 10.24 17.72 13.97
CA LYS A 148 11.59 17.47 14.50
C LYS A 148 12.08 18.58 15.46
N GLU A 149 11.67 19.81 15.22
CA GLU A 149 11.99 20.94 16.09
C GLU A 149 11.32 20.87 17.48
N ASP A 150 10.19 20.15 17.55
CA ASP A 150 9.40 19.99 18.79
C ASP A 150 9.70 18.69 19.54
N ALA A 151 10.55 17.80 18.97
CA ALA A 151 10.77 16.45 19.47
C ALA A 151 11.31 16.37 20.90
N ALA A 152 12.08 17.37 21.32
CA ALA A 152 12.59 17.45 22.70
C ALA A 152 11.51 17.93 23.70
N THR A 153 10.41 18.53 23.21
CA THR A 153 9.32 19.07 24.02
C THR A 153 8.16 18.10 24.14
N TYR A 154 7.78 17.44 23.05
CA TYR A 154 6.64 16.52 23.00
C TYR A 154 7.14 15.07 22.92
N VAL A 155 7.50 14.52 24.08
CA VAL A 155 8.13 13.20 24.21
C VAL A 155 7.14 12.07 24.48
N ASP A 156 5.93 12.42 24.93
CA ASP A 156 4.83 11.49 25.26
C ASP A 156 3.48 12.24 25.22
N LEU A 157 2.38 11.54 25.54
CA LEU A 157 1.04 12.14 25.56
C LEU A 157 0.86 13.15 26.70
N GLU A 158 1.52 12.97 27.85
CA GLU A 158 1.43 13.89 28.98
C GLU A 158 2.03 15.27 28.62
N SER A 159 3.13 15.28 27.89
CA SER A 159 3.78 16.50 27.41
C SER A 159 2.94 17.34 26.44
N LEU A 160 1.85 16.76 25.92
CA LEU A 160 0.90 17.41 25.02
C LEU A 160 -0.32 18.02 25.75
N ALA A 161 -0.29 18.14 27.08
CA ALA A 161 -1.39 18.77 27.82
C ALA A 161 -1.72 20.18 27.27
N GLY A 162 -2.98 20.41 26.91
CA GLY A 162 -3.48 21.64 26.27
C GLY A 162 -3.09 21.86 24.82
N LYS A 163 -2.35 20.90 24.20
CA LYS A 163 -1.96 20.85 22.79
C LYS A 163 -2.98 20.09 21.97
N THR A 164 -2.79 20.04 20.64
CA THR A 164 -3.70 19.35 19.73
C THR A 164 -3.00 18.15 19.08
N ILE A 165 -3.59 16.98 19.25
CA ILE A 165 -3.19 15.72 18.60
C ILE A 165 -4.14 15.47 17.45
N ALA A 166 -3.60 15.33 16.24
CA ALA A 166 -4.35 14.92 15.07
C ALA A 166 -4.42 13.38 14.97
N VAL A 167 -5.58 12.89 14.58
CA VAL A 167 -5.88 11.48 14.33
C VAL A 167 -6.74 11.36 13.10
N GLN A 168 -6.79 10.17 12.48
CA GLN A 168 -7.74 9.92 11.38
C GLN A 168 -9.02 9.31 11.93
N THR A 169 -10.17 9.77 11.42
CA THR A 169 -11.50 9.32 11.81
C THR A 169 -11.67 7.80 11.57
N GLY A 170 -12.27 7.10 12.56
CA GLY A 170 -12.59 5.67 12.47
C GLY A 170 -11.40 4.74 12.68
N THR A 171 -10.19 5.27 13.01
CA THR A 171 -9.00 4.46 13.27
C THR A 171 -8.91 4.01 14.73
N THR A 172 -8.09 2.98 14.97
CA THR A 172 -7.69 2.58 16.33
C THR A 172 -6.84 3.64 16.99
N GLY A 173 -6.05 4.41 16.22
CA GLY A 173 -5.30 5.57 16.71
C GLY A 173 -6.21 6.67 17.24
N GLU A 174 -7.35 6.94 16.59
CA GLU A 174 -8.35 7.87 17.12
C GLU A 174 -8.93 7.38 18.45
N ALA A 175 -9.30 6.09 18.52
CA ALA A 175 -9.82 5.49 19.75
C ALA A 175 -8.79 5.58 20.88
N TYR A 176 -7.54 5.20 20.61
CA TYR A 176 -6.45 5.26 21.55
C TYR A 176 -6.18 6.68 22.07
N ALA A 177 -6.15 7.67 21.16
CA ALA A 177 -5.96 9.06 21.56
C ALA A 177 -7.10 9.58 22.44
N LYS A 178 -8.36 9.28 22.09
CA LYS A 178 -9.54 9.68 22.89
C LYS A 178 -9.51 9.10 24.31
N GLU A 179 -8.96 7.89 24.47
CA GLU A 179 -8.85 7.22 25.76
C GLU A 179 -7.65 7.72 26.59
N ASN A 180 -6.50 8.00 25.92
CA ASN A 180 -5.21 8.14 26.62
C ASN A 180 -4.60 9.55 26.54
N ALA A 181 -5.16 10.48 25.75
CA ALA A 181 -4.54 11.80 25.53
C ALA A 181 -4.63 12.78 26.71
N GLY A 182 -5.31 12.41 27.80
CA GLY A 182 -5.45 13.25 28.98
C GLY A 182 -6.04 14.64 28.66
N ASP A 183 -5.29 15.70 28.99
CA ASP A 183 -5.72 17.08 28.75
C ASP A 183 -5.40 17.62 27.35
N ALA A 184 -4.86 16.81 26.45
CA ALA A 184 -4.65 17.18 25.05
C ALA A 184 -5.99 17.19 24.29
N LYS A 185 -6.07 18.03 23.26
CA LYS A 185 -7.23 18.09 22.37
C LYS A 185 -7.02 17.09 21.24
N VAL A 186 -7.98 16.17 21.04
CA VAL A 186 -7.97 15.28 19.90
C VAL A 186 -8.76 15.90 18.75
N GLN A 187 -8.13 16.05 17.60
CA GLN A 187 -8.75 16.56 16.37
C GLN A 187 -8.72 15.49 15.29
N SER A 188 -9.89 15.05 14.86
CA SER A 188 -10.05 14.05 13.82
C SER A 188 -10.04 14.67 12.43
N PHE A 189 -9.44 13.96 11.47
CA PHE A 189 -9.37 14.28 10.05
C PHE A 189 -9.94 13.12 9.24
N ASP A 190 -10.52 13.42 8.09
CA ASP A 190 -11.14 12.40 7.25
C ASP A 190 -10.11 11.51 6.54
N ASP A 191 -8.91 12.06 6.27
CA ASP A 191 -7.82 11.35 5.60
C ASP A 191 -6.45 11.65 6.24
N ALA A 192 -5.51 10.71 6.11
CA ALA A 192 -4.18 10.82 6.66
C ALA A 192 -3.36 11.96 6.04
N ALA A 193 -3.56 12.28 4.76
CA ALA A 193 -2.81 13.34 4.09
C ALA A 193 -3.15 14.71 4.68
N ALA A 194 -4.44 14.99 4.94
CA ALA A 194 -4.89 16.21 5.60
C ALA A 194 -4.35 16.31 7.04
N MET A 195 -4.36 15.20 7.78
CA MET A 195 -3.81 15.10 9.14
C MET A 195 -2.32 15.46 9.16
N PHE A 196 -1.53 14.89 8.28
CA PHE A 196 -0.10 15.21 8.19
C PHE A 196 0.18 16.63 7.71
N ALA A 197 -0.60 17.12 6.73
CA ALA A 197 -0.48 18.51 6.28
C ALA A 197 -0.77 19.50 7.42
N ALA A 198 -1.71 19.19 8.31
CA ALA A 198 -2.00 20.00 9.50
C ALA A 198 -0.80 20.05 10.48
N LEU A 199 -0.07 18.91 10.65
CA LEU A 199 1.15 18.88 11.47
C LEU A 199 2.25 19.77 10.86
N GLU A 200 2.50 19.62 9.56
CA GLU A 200 3.50 20.43 8.85
C GLU A 200 3.15 21.92 8.84
N GLY A 201 1.86 22.22 8.65
CA GLY A 201 1.30 23.58 8.69
C GLY A 201 1.18 24.18 10.09
N LYS A 202 1.65 23.48 11.15
CA LYS A 202 1.59 23.91 12.56
C LYS A 202 0.16 24.19 13.07
N GLN A 203 -0.84 23.57 12.45
CA GLN A 203 -2.24 23.65 12.89
C GLN A 203 -2.52 22.70 14.06
N VAL A 204 -1.74 21.61 14.13
CA VAL A 204 -1.73 20.65 15.23
C VAL A 204 -0.30 20.46 15.75
N ASP A 205 -0.15 19.93 16.97
CA ASP A 205 1.14 19.79 17.62
C ASP A 205 1.76 18.41 17.40
N ALA A 206 0.94 17.37 17.27
CA ALA A 206 1.35 15.99 17.08
C ALA A 206 0.35 15.23 16.23
N VAL A 207 0.77 14.08 15.69
CA VAL A 207 -0.07 13.05 15.05
C VAL A 207 0.07 11.76 15.85
N LEU A 208 -1.06 11.14 16.21
CA LEU A 208 -1.09 9.79 16.73
C LEU A 208 -1.60 8.87 15.64
N GLN A 209 -0.74 7.94 15.22
CA GLN A 209 -0.94 7.06 14.07
C GLN A 209 -0.05 5.83 14.22
N ASP A 210 -0.30 4.80 13.45
CA ASP A 210 0.43 3.55 13.44
C ASP A 210 1.93 3.79 13.21
N LEU A 211 2.75 3.08 13.96
CA LEU A 211 4.20 3.23 13.95
C LEU A 211 4.84 3.05 12.57
N PRO A 212 4.47 2.05 11.75
CA PRO A 212 5.11 1.87 10.45
C PRO A 212 4.98 3.09 9.54
N ILE A 213 3.82 3.75 9.57
CA ILE A 213 3.55 4.94 8.75
C ILE A 213 4.31 6.15 9.27
N ASN A 214 4.25 6.39 10.58
CA ASN A 214 4.94 7.50 11.20
C ASN A 214 6.46 7.36 11.06
N ALA A 215 7.01 6.15 11.22
CA ALA A 215 8.43 5.87 11.04
C ALA A 215 8.87 6.08 9.58
N PHE A 216 8.12 5.54 8.61
CA PHE A 216 8.39 5.75 7.18
C PHE A 216 8.39 7.24 6.83
N ARG A 217 7.39 7.99 7.30
CA ARG A 217 7.28 9.42 7.05
C ARG A 217 8.45 10.19 7.66
N ALA A 218 8.81 9.90 8.91
CA ALA A 218 9.93 10.55 9.59
C ALA A 218 11.25 10.38 8.82
N VAL A 219 11.50 9.17 8.29
CA VAL A 219 12.69 8.89 7.47
C VAL A 219 12.60 9.57 6.11
N LYS A 220 11.47 9.43 5.41
CA LYS A 220 11.31 9.96 4.04
C LYS A 220 11.40 11.48 3.97
N GLN A 221 10.80 12.18 4.91
CA GLN A 221 10.73 13.64 4.89
C GLN A 221 11.83 14.31 5.70
N GLY A 222 12.31 13.69 6.79
CA GLY A 222 13.34 14.23 7.66
C GLY A 222 12.93 15.47 8.47
N THR A 223 11.67 15.91 8.36
CA THR A 223 11.10 17.09 9.05
C THR A 223 10.32 16.75 10.31
N THR A 224 10.00 15.46 10.48
CA THR A 224 9.25 14.91 11.61
C THR A 224 10.07 13.84 12.34
N GLN A 225 9.63 13.47 13.53
CA GLN A 225 10.26 12.45 14.36
C GLN A 225 9.19 11.71 15.18
N VAL A 226 9.33 10.39 15.26
CA VAL A 226 8.58 9.58 16.23
C VAL A 226 9.21 9.78 17.61
N THR A 227 8.41 10.20 18.57
CA THR A 227 8.89 10.47 19.94
C THR A 227 8.40 9.47 20.98
N ALA A 228 7.30 8.78 20.69
CA ALA A 228 6.79 7.69 21.53
C ALA A 228 6.18 6.58 20.70
N THR A 229 6.27 5.36 21.22
CA THR A 229 5.60 4.17 20.69
C THR A 229 4.73 3.57 21.79
N PHE A 230 3.52 3.16 21.43
CA PHE A 230 2.56 2.58 22.35
C PHE A 230 2.32 1.14 21.95
N PRO A 231 2.71 0.14 22.77
CA PRO A 231 2.64 -1.28 22.40
C PRO A 231 1.19 -1.79 22.46
N THR A 232 0.40 -1.45 21.45
CA THR A 232 -1.01 -1.86 21.34
C THR A 232 -1.18 -3.28 20.82
N GLN A 233 -0.10 -3.89 20.28
CA GLN A 233 -0.08 -5.24 19.70
C GLN A 233 -1.09 -5.41 18.56
N GLU A 234 -1.37 -4.33 17.85
CA GLU A 234 -2.26 -4.32 16.71
C GLU A 234 -1.69 -5.11 15.54
N LYS A 235 -2.60 -5.66 14.75
CA LYS A 235 -2.25 -6.45 13.56
C LYS A 235 -3.16 -6.07 12.41
N TYR A 236 -2.58 -5.89 11.22
CA TYR A 236 -3.35 -5.67 10.01
C TYR A 236 -3.88 -6.99 9.43
N GLY A 237 -5.08 -6.93 8.88
CA GLY A 237 -5.72 -7.97 8.10
C GLY A 237 -6.50 -7.40 6.92
N PHE A 238 -6.60 -8.16 5.85
CA PHE A 238 -7.47 -7.82 4.73
C PHE A 238 -8.93 -8.13 5.10
N ALA A 239 -9.84 -7.19 4.83
CA ALA A 239 -11.25 -7.36 5.19
C ALA A 239 -12.11 -7.79 3.99
N MET A 240 -13.04 -8.69 4.21
CA MET A 240 -13.94 -9.27 3.21
C MET A 240 -15.35 -9.41 3.77
N ALA A 241 -16.33 -9.67 2.89
CA ALA A 241 -17.67 -10.03 3.34
C ALA A 241 -17.62 -11.33 4.16
N LYS A 242 -18.38 -11.39 5.25
CA LYS A 242 -18.35 -12.55 6.19
C LYS A 242 -18.79 -13.86 5.58
N ASP A 243 -19.64 -13.80 4.58
CA ASP A 243 -20.17 -14.96 3.85
C ASP A 243 -19.29 -15.39 2.67
N ASN A 244 -18.26 -14.60 2.31
CA ASN A 244 -17.32 -14.95 1.25
C ASN A 244 -16.14 -15.79 1.79
N VAL A 245 -16.47 -16.99 2.28
CA VAL A 245 -15.50 -17.92 2.89
C VAL A 245 -14.46 -18.37 1.88
N ASP A 246 -14.87 -18.62 0.64
CA ASP A 246 -13.96 -19.08 -0.42
C ASP A 246 -12.87 -18.03 -0.72
N LEU A 247 -13.20 -16.74 -0.74
CA LEU A 247 -12.20 -15.67 -0.91
C LEU A 247 -11.29 -15.55 0.33
N LEU A 248 -11.83 -15.67 1.54
CA LEU A 248 -11.06 -15.67 2.77
C LEU A 248 -10.02 -16.78 2.77
N ASP A 249 -10.43 -18.02 2.43
CA ASP A 249 -9.53 -19.17 2.35
C ASP A 249 -8.47 -18.97 1.26
N ALA A 250 -8.86 -18.44 0.10
CA ALA A 250 -7.94 -18.13 -1.01
C ALA A 250 -6.87 -17.11 -0.62
N VAL A 251 -7.25 -16.05 0.11
CA VAL A 251 -6.31 -15.02 0.58
C VAL A 251 -5.37 -15.60 1.64
N ASN A 252 -5.88 -16.35 2.62
CA ASN A 252 -5.05 -16.97 3.66
C ASN A 252 -4.08 -18.00 3.10
N GLU A 253 -4.53 -18.85 2.16
CA GLU A 253 -3.64 -19.78 1.45
C GLU A 253 -2.55 -19.03 0.68
N SER A 254 -2.90 -17.92 0.02
CA SER A 254 -1.95 -17.09 -0.71
C SER A 254 -0.90 -16.49 0.23
N LEU A 255 -1.31 -15.87 1.34
CA LEU A 255 -0.40 -15.32 2.34
C LEU A 255 0.58 -16.38 2.89
N ASN A 256 0.09 -17.60 3.18
CA ASN A 256 0.92 -18.70 3.65
C ASN A 256 1.91 -19.16 2.56
N THR A 257 1.46 -19.26 1.30
CA THR A 257 2.31 -19.60 0.16
C THR A 257 3.39 -18.55 -0.07
N PHE A 258 3.04 -17.27 -0.01
CA PHE A 258 3.97 -16.15 -0.19
C PHE A 258 5.03 -16.09 0.90
N ARG A 259 4.67 -16.37 2.15
CA ARG A 259 5.63 -16.49 3.25
C ARG A 259 6.58 -17.66 3.04
N ALA A 260 6.05 -18.83 2.70
CA ALA A 260 6.86 -20.03 2.49
C ALA A 260 7.77 -19.93 1.25
N GLY A 261 7.31 -19.25 0.20
CA GLY A 261 8.00 -19.09 -1.08
C GLY A 261 8.91 -17.85 -1.18
N GLY A 262 8.96 -16.99 -0.16
CA GLY A 262 9.80 -15.80 -0.13
C GLY A 262 9.20 -14.56 -0.83
N VAL A 263 8.04 -14.67 -1.48
CA VAL A 263 7.35 -13.52 -2.11
C VAL A 263 7.03 -12.43 -1.08
N TYR A 264 6.54 -12.84 0.10
CA TYR A 264 6.27 -11.91 1.19
C TYR A 264 7.53 -11.14 1.61
N ASP A 265 8.64 -11.86 1.79
CA ASP A 265 9.91 -11.26 2.22
C ASP A 265 10.48 -10.30 1.18
N GLU A 266 10.32 -10.58 -0.11
CA GLU A 266 10.74 -9.68 -1.18
C GLU A 266 9.92 -8.39 -1.19
N ILE A 267 8.58 -8.50 -1.04
CA ILE A 267 7.70 -7.34 -0.92
C ILE A 267 8.05 -6.55 0.34
N TYR A 268 8.25 -7.22 1.48
CA TYR A 268 8.62 -6.57 2.73
C TYR A 268 9.93 -5.77 2.61
N LYS A 269 10.97 -6.39 2.06
CA LYS A 269 12.27 -5.74 1.86
C LYS A 269 12.21 -4.48 1.00
N ARG A 270 11.31 -4.46 0.03
CA ARG A 270 11.14 -3.31 -0.86
C ARG A 270 10.72 -2.05 -0.13
N TYR A 271 9.88 -2.18 0.89
CA TYR A 271 9.28 -1.06 1.60
C TYR A 271 9.90 -0.78 2.96
N PHE A 272 10.44 -1.81 3.62
CA PHE A 272 10.91 -1.74 5.01
C PHE A 272 12.37 -2.14 5.20
N GLY A 273 13.08 -2.50 4.13
CA GLY A 273 14.45 -3.01 4.23
C GLY A 273 14.52 -4.45 4.74
N SER A 274 15.74 -4.98 4.89
CA SER A 274 15.91 -6.35 5.41
C SER A 274 15.51 -6.43 6.88
N PRO A 275 14.78 -7.48 7.31
CA PRO A 275 14.50 -7.68 8.72
C PRO A 275 15.80 -7.72 9.54
N GLY A 276 15.98 -6.77 10.46
CA GLY A 276 17.17 -6.66 11.32
C GLY A 276 18.21 -5.61 10.92
N GLU A 277 18.01 -4.83 9.86
CA GLU A 277 18.89 -3.72 9.46
C GLU A 277 18.39 -2.33 9.89
N SER A 278 17.45 -2.25 10.82
CA SER A 278 17.10 -0.95 11.45
C SER A 278 18.15 -0.60 12.51
N GLU A 279 19.12 0.22 12.15
CA GLU A 279 19.95 0.96 13.11
C GLU A 279 19.19 2.15 13.71
#